data_01856f8282ebd1484cdd203e5075f8a9
#
_entry.id   01856f8282ebd1484cdd203e5075f8a9
#
_cell.length_a   1.000
_cell.length_b   1.000
_cell.length_c   1.000
_cell.angle_alpha   90.00
_cell.angle_beta   90.00
_cell.angle_gamma   90.00
#
_symmetry.space_group_name_H-M   'P 1'
#
loop_
_entity.id
_entity.type
_entity.pdbx_description
1 polymer ?
#
loop_
_entity_poly.entity_id
_entity_poly.type
_entity_poly.pdbx_seq_one_letter_code
_entity_poly.pdbx_strand_id
1 'polypeptide(L)'
;KKILIDDYGHHPIEILSTIKAFREEYPDKKLCMIFQPHRFSRTAQLFEDFIKVLKKVDTLVLLDIYAASEKPIKGIDSRTIVETLKQAGHKDIFYIKNHDEIINFINSRYLDFDILITQGAGSVSAVCEKIKNKW
;
A
#
# COMPACT_ATOMS: atom_id res chain seq x y z
N LYS A 1 -19.10 10.13 -1.90
CA LYS A 1 -18.74 9.34 -0.74
C LYS A 1 -17.59 8.39 -1.05
N LYS A 2 -16.64 8.31 -0.15
CA LYS A 2 -15.44 7.49 -0.37
C LYS A 2 -15.67 6.04 0.01
N ILE A 3 -14.89 5.17 -0.63
CA ILE A 3 -14.92 3.73 -0.35
C ILE A 3 -13.65 3.40 0.42
N LEU A 4 -13.82 2.75 1.57
CA LEU A 4 -12.72 2.27 2.40
C LEU A 4 -12.76 0.75 2.45
N ILE A 5 -11.65 0.10 2.08
CA ILE A 5 -11.53 -1.35 2.02
C ILE A 5 -10.29 -1.81 2.74
N ASP A 6 -10.42 -2.86 3.53
CA ASP A 6 -9.29 -3.54 4.15
C ASP A 6 -9.14 -4.90 3.46
N ASP A 7 -8.07 -5.07 2.71
CA ASP A 7 -7.81 -6.28 1.94
C ASP A 7 -6.59 -7.01 2.50
N TYR A 8 -6.78 -8.26 2.85
CA TYR A 8 -5.75 -9.09 3.49
C TYR A 8 -4.69 -9.62 2.51
N GLY A 9 -4.90 -9.48 1.21
CA GLY A 9 -3.98 -9.97 0.19
C GLY A 9 -2.59 -9.37 0.33
N HIS A 10 -1.57 -10.19 0.14
CA HIS A 10 -0.17 -9.78 0.32
C HIS A 10 0.76 -10.28 -0.79
N HIS A 11 0.28 -11.14 -1.68
CA HIS A 11 1.01 -11.58 -2.86
C HIS A 11 0.73 -10.64 -4.04
N PRO A 12 1.71 -10.36 -4.92
CA PRO A 12 1.48 -9.48 -6.06
C PRO A 12 0.26 -9.84 -6.91
N ILE A 13 -0.03 -11.14 -7.09
CA ILE A 13 -1.19 -11.59 -7.83
C ILE A 13 -2.49 -11.17 -7.14
N GLU A 14 -2.55 -11.30 -5.82
CA GLU A 14 -3.73 -10.89 -5.05
C GLU A 14 -3.94 -9.38 -5.12
N ILE A 15 -2.87 -8.62 -4.99
CA ILE A 15 -2.91 -7.15 -5.07
C ILE A 15 -3.36 -6.72 -6.46
N LEU A 16 -2.84 -7.36 -7.51
CA LEU A 16 -3.23 -7.07 -8.88
C LEU A 16 -4.72 -7.34 -9.11
N SER A 17 -5.22 -8.46 -8.58
CA SER A 17 -6.64 -8.80 -8.69
C SER A 17 -7.53 -7.75 -8.03
N THR A 18 -7.13 -7.26 -6.87
CA THR A 18 -7.85 -6.20 -6.15
C THR A 18 -7.87 -4.90 -6.97
N ILE A 19 -6.73 -4.49 -7.50
CA ILE A 19 -6.62 -3.27 -8.30
C ILE A 19 -7.49 -3.39 -9.56
N LYS A 20 -7.41 -4.51 -10.25
CA LYS A 20 -8.20 -4.74 -11.47
C LYS A 20 -9.70 -4.69 -11.19
N ALA A 21 -10.15 -5.32 -10.12
CA ALA A 21 -11.56 -5.33 -9.74
C ALA A 21 -12.06 -3.89 -9.52
N PHE A 22 -11.30 -3.06 -8.83
CA PHE A 22 -11.67 -1.67 -8.61
C PHE A 22 -11.63 -0.82 -9.87
N ARG A 23 -10.65 -1.05 -10.74
CA ARG A 23 -10.57 -0.32 -12.02
C ARG A 23 -11.74 -0.67 -12.93
N GLU A 24 -12.20 -1.91 -12.93
CA GLU A 24 -13.37 -2.32 -13.72
C GLU A 24 -14.66 -1.73 -13.17
N GLU A 25 -14.84 -1.77 -11.86
CA GLU A 25 -16.05 -1.26 -11.21
C GLU A 25 -16.09 0.27 -11.21
N TYR A 26 -14.94 0.92 -11.04
CA TYR A 26 -14.82 2.37 -10.90
C TYR A 26 -13.70 2.92 -11.79
N PRO A 27 -13.88 2.90 -13.13
CA PRO A 27 -12.78 3.24 -14.04
C PRO A 27 -12.25 4.67 -13.91
N ASP A 28 -13.09 5.61 -13.45
CA ASP A 28 -12.72 7.02 -13.34
C ASP A 28 -12.34 7.45 -11.93
N LYS A 29 -12.31 6.52 -10.98
CA LYS A 29 -12.03 6.84 -9.58
C LYS A 29 -10.54 6.70 -9.27
N LYS A 30 -10.06 7.59 -8.42
CA LYS A 30 -8.65 7.57 -7.98
C LYS A 30 -8.47 6.65 -6.80
N LEU A 31 -7.44 5.80 -6.88
CA LEU A 31 -7.14 4.76 -5.92
C LEU A 31 -5.93 5.14 -5.09
N CYS A 32 -6.13 5.20 -3.78
CA CYS A 32 -5.05 5.32 -2.80
C CYS A 32 -4.90 3.99 -2.07
N MET A 33 -3.68 3.51 -1.95
CA MET A 33 -3.40 2.27 -1.24
C MET A 33 -2.37 2.49 -0.15
N ILE A 34 -2.66 1.98 1.04
CA ILE A 34 -1.70 1.87 2.14
C ILE A 34 -1.29 0.42 2.20
N PHE A 35 -0.05 0.13 1.80
CA PHE A 35 0.44 -1.24 1.67
C PHE A 35 1.51 -1.57 2.69
N GLN A 36 1.36 -2.72 3.35
CA GLN A 36 2.38 -3.28 4.21
C GLN A 36 2.88 -4.59 3.62
N PRO A 37 4.14 -4.65 3.14
CA PRO A 37 4.70 -5.92 2.69
C PRO A 37 4.79 -6.89 3.86
N HIS A 38 4.56 -8.17 3.59
CA HIS A 38 4.56 -9.23 4.60
C HIS A 38 5.73 -10.16 4.35
N ARG A 39 6.68 -10.17 5.27
CA ARG A 39 7.93 -10.94 5.26
C ARG A 39 9.00 -10.37 4.33
N PHE A 40 10.23 -10.39 4.81
CA PHE A 40 11.39 -9.95 4.02
C PHE A 40 11.68 -10.91 2.87
N SER A 41 11.58 -12.22 3.12
CA SER A 41 11.85 -13.23 2.10
C SER A 41 10.91 -13.12 0.90
N ARG A 42 9.62 -12.93 1.13
CA ARG A 42 8.65 -12.77 0.04
C ARG A 42 8.91 -11.48 -0.73
N THR A 43 9.19 -10.40 -0.02
CA THR A 43 9.47 -9.11 -0.64
C THR A 43 10.71 -9.19 -1.52
N ALA A 44 11.76 -9.85 -1.06
CA ALA A 44 12.97 -10.04 -1.85
C ALA A 44 12.72 -10.89 -3.08
N GLN A 45 12.05 -12.03 -2.89
CA GLN A 45 11.81 -13.01 -3.96
C GLN A 45 10.91 -12.45 -5.07
N LEU A 46 9.92 -11.65 -4.70
CA LEU A 46 8.90 -11.14 -5.63
C LEU A 46 9.04 -9.63 -5.87
N PHE A 47 10.22 -9.07 -5.63
CA PHE A 47 10.44 -7.62 -5.67
C PHE A 47 9.98 -7.00 -6.99
N GLU A 48 10.42 -7.56 -8.11
CA GLU A 48 10.05 -7.03 -9.43
C GLU A 48 8.53 -7.09 -9.67
N ASP A 49 7.88 -8.15 -9.20
CA ASP A 49 6.43 -8.29 -9.34
C ASP A 49 5.70 -7.27 -8.50
N PHE A 50 6.18 -6.96 -7.29
CA PHE A 50 5.61 -5.90 -6.47
C PHE A 50 5.73 -4.55 -7.16
N ILE A 51 6.90 -4.25 -7.73
CA ILE A 51 7.11 -2.99 -8.45
C ILE A 51 6.10 -2.84 -9.59
N LYS A 52 5.93 -3.89 -10.40
CA LYS A 52 4.98 -3.86 -11.53
C LYS A 52 3.55 -3.59 -11.10
N VAL A 53 3.13 -4.23 -10.02
CA VAL A 53 1.74 -4.10 -9.54
C VAL A 53 1.52 -2.75 -8.88
N LEU A 54 2.44 -2.33 -8.02
CA LEU A 54 2.28 -1.09 -7.25
C LEU A 54 2.32 0.17 -8.13
N LYS A 55 2.93 0.10 -9.30
CA LYS A 55 2.88 1.19 -10.29
C LYS A 55 1.46 1.55 -10.70
N LYS A 56 0.53 0.63 -10.58
CA LYS A 56 -0.85 0.82 -11.03
C LYS A 56 -1.72 1.60 -10.04
N VAL A 57 -1.20 1.88 -8.86
CA VAL A 57 -1.91 2.64 -7.83
C VAL A 57 -1.64 4.13 -8.01
N ASP A 58 -2.68 4.97 -7.87
CA ASP A 58 -2.51 6.42 -8.06
C ASP A 58 -1.70 7.06 -6.94
N THR A 59 -2.07 6.81 -5.70
CA THR A 59 -1.34 7.28 -4.52
C THR A 59 -0.99 6.08 -3.65
N LEU A 60 0.28 5.93 -3.30
CA LEU A 60 0.75 4.77 -2.56
C LEU A 60 1.51 5.18 -1.31
N VAL A 61 1.11 4.62 -0.18
CA VAL A 61 1.81 4.76 1.10
C VAL A 61 2.30 3.39 1.54
N LEU A 62 3.57 3.28 1.86
CA LEU A 62 4.17 2.03 2.33
C LEU A 62 4.55 2.13 3.80
N LEU A 63 4.16 1.12 4.58
CA LEU A 63 4.66 0.90 5.94
C LEU A 63 5.90 0.03 5.89
N ASP A 64 6.57 -0.11 7.03
CA ASP A 64 7.66 -1.08 7.18
C ASP A 64 7.15 -2.50 6.90
N ILE A 65 8.05 -3.34 6.39
CA ILE A 65 7.75 -4.75 6.18
C ILE A 65 7.35 -5.39 7.52
N TYR A 66 6.25 -6.13 7.52
CA TYR A 66 5.86 -6.93 8.66
C TYR A 66 6.73 -8.19 8.67
N ALA A 67 7.60 -8.29 9.67
CA ALA A 67 8.66 -9.32 9.68
C ALA A 67 8.12 -10.75 9.83
N ALA A 68 7.04 -10.94 10.56
CA ALA A 68 6.46 -12.27 10.85
C ALA A 68 7.54 -13.24 11.39
N SER A 69 8.35 -12.74 12.34
CA SER A 69 9.45 -13.47 13.00
C SER A 69 10.70 -13.69 12.14
N GLU A 70 10.71 -13.17 10.92
CA GLU A 70 11.91 -13.23 10.08
C GLU A 70 12.93 -12.17 10.50
N LYS A 71 14.20 -12.43 10.21
CA LYS A 71 15.25 -11.42 10.35
C LYS A 71 15.26 -10.51 9.13
N PRO A 72 15.60 -9.22 9.30
CA PRO A 72 15.73 -8.32 8.16
C PRO A 72 16.76 -8.84 7.14
N ILE A 73 16.49 -8.56 5.87
CA ILE A 73 17.40 -8.85 4.77
C ILE A 73 17.97 -7.50 4.30
N LYS A 74 19.29 -7.39 4.27
CA LYS A 74 19.97 -6.16 3.85
C LYS A 74 19.51 -5.73 2.45
N GLY A 75 19.13 -4.46 2.31
CA GLY A 75 18.69 -3.92 1.03
C GLY A 75 17.22 -4.19 0.70
N ILE A 76 16.51 -4.92 1.54
CA ILE A 76 15.09 -5.23 1.35
C ILE A 76 14.27 -4.52 2.42
N ASP A 77 13.67 -3.41 2.05
CA ASP A 77 12.81 -2.63 2.93
C ASP A 77 11.83 -1.79 2.10
N SER A 78 10.88 -1.17 2.77
CA SER A 78 9.86 -0.37 2.10
C SER A 78 10.42 0.89 1.46
N ARG A 79 11.51 1.45 2.00
CA ARG A 79 12.17 2.61 1.38
C ARG A 79 12.76 2.27 0.03
N THR A 80 13.34 1.08 -0.10
CA THR A 80 13.87 0.60 -1.39
C THR A 80 12.76 0.48 -2.42
N ILE A 81 11.59 -0.01 -2.01
CA ILE A 81 10.42 -0.09 -2.89
C ILE A 81 10.02 1.33 -3.36
N VAL A 82 9.92 2.27 -2.42
CA VAL A 82 9.56 3.66 -2.73
C VAL A 82 10.56 4.27 -3.72
N GLU A 83 11.85 4.13 -3.46
CA GLU A 83 12.88 4.68 -4.33
C GLU A 83 12.84 4.07 -5.74
N THR A 84 12.65 2.75 -5.82
CA THR A 84 12.56 2.06 -7.09
C THR A 84 11.36 2.54 -7.90
N LEU A 85 10.22 2.71 -7.26
CA LEU A 85 9.02 3.22 -7.92
C LEU A 85 9.18 4.67 -8.37
N LYS A 86 9.83 5.51 -7.56
CA LYS A 86 10.12 6.89 -7.95
C LYS A 86 11.03 6.96 -9.17
N GLN A 87 12.07 6.13 -9.21
CA GLN A 87 12.97 6.05 -10.36
C GLN A 87 12.24 5.56 -11.61
N ALA A 88 11.20 4.77 -11.44
CA ALA A 88 10.38 4.27 -12.55
C ALA A 88 9.29 5.27 -12.96
N GLY A 89 9.26 6.47 -12.38
CA GLY A 89 8.35 7.54 -12.77
C GLY A 89 7.09 7.68 -11.91
N HIS A 90 6.90 6.86 -10.89
CA HIS A 90 5.77 7.01 -9.99
C HIS A 90 6.06 8.14 -9.01
N LYS A 91 5.27 9.20 -9.07
CA LYS A 91 5.56 10.42 -8.30
C LYS A 91 4.82 10.50 -6.96
N ASP A 92 3.67 9.88 -6.86
CA ASP A 92 2.81 10.01 -5.69
C ASP A 92 2.93 8.77 -4.79
N ILE A 93 4.14 8.57 -4.28
CA ILE A 93 4.46 7.43 -3.43
C ILE A 93 5.26 7.89 -2.22
N PHE A 94 4.92 7.33 -1.04
CA PHE A 94 5.45 7.77 0.25
C PHE A 94 5.76 6.58 1.15
N TYR A 95 6.83 6.70 1.92
CA TYR A 95 7.12 5.79 3.00
C TYR A 95 6.75 6.47 4.32
N ILE A 96 5.82 5.92 5.07
CA ILE A 96 5.40 6.45 6.37
C ILE A 96 5.30 5.29 7.35
N LYS A 97 6.13 5.31 8.39
CA LYS A 97 6.21 4.23 9.36
C LYS A 97 5.12 4.32 10.44
N ASN A 98 4.86 5.52 10.92
CA ASN A 98 3.98 5.74 12.07
C ASN A 98 2.51 5.76 11.64
N HIS A 99 1.66 4.98 12.31
CA HIS A 99 0.24 4.89 11.98
C HIS A 99 -0.48 6.24 12.08
N ASP A 100 -0.19 7.03 13.10
CA ASP A 100 -0.85 8.34 13.26
C ASP A 100 -0.44 9.31 12.16
N GLU A 101 0.82 9.25 11.72
CA GLU A 101 1.29 10.05 10.60
C GLU A 101 0.62 9.65 9.29
N ILE A 102 0.37 8.34 9.10
CA ILE A 102 -0.38 7.85 7.93
C ILE A 102 -1.78 8.44 7.93
N ILE A 103 -2.46 8.41 9.07
CA ILE A 103 -3.82 8.94 9.21
C ILE A 103 -3.84 10.43 8.92
N ASN A 104 -2.88 11.18 9.46
CA ASN A 104 -2.77 12.61 9.18
C ASN A 104 -2.53 12.88 7.69
N PHE A 105 -1.67 12.09 7.05
CA PHE A 105 -1.41 12.21 5.62
C PHE A 105 -2.68 11.95 4.82
N ILE A 106 -3.40 10.88 5.11
CA ILE A 106 -4.65 10.52 4.41
C ILE A 106 -5.68 11.63 4.57
N ASN A 107 -5.83 12.17 5.78
CA ASN A 107 -6.79 13.25 6.01
C ASN A 107 -6.40 14.52 5.24
N SER A 108 -5.11 14.83 5.12
CA SER A 108 -4.63 15.98 4.35
C SER A 108 -4.88 15.81 2.86
N ARG A 109 -4.98 14.58 2.37
CA ARG A 109 -5.18 14.24 0.96
C ARG A 109 -6.60 13.76 0.67
N TYR A 110 -7.51 13.98 1.59
CA TYR A 110 -8.88 13.44 1.53
C TYR A 110 -9.58 13.70 0.20
N LEU A 111 -9.39 14.86 -0.39
CA LEU A 111 -10.04 15.23 -1.65
C LEU A 111 -9.34 14.67 -2.89
N ASP A 112 -8.16 14.09 -2.74
CA ASP A 112 -7.33 13.65 -3.87
C ASP A 112 -7.60 12.21 -4.31
N PHE A 113 -8.40 11.47 -3.57
CA PHE A 113 -8.72 10.08 -3.92
C PHE A 113 -10.19 9.75 -3.63
N ASP A 114 -10.68 8.69 -4.24
CA ASP A 114 -12.07 8.23 -4.08
C ASP A 114 -12.16 6.90 -3.36
N ILE A 115 -11.14 6.05 -3.52
CA ILE A 115 -11.08 4.71 -2.94
C ILE A 115 -9.78 4.62 -2.14
N LEU A 116 -9.91 4.16 -0.89
CA LEU A 116 -8.75 3.89 -0.05
C LEU A 116 -8.73 2.42 0.31
N ILE A 117 -7.62 1.75 0.02
CA ILE A 117 -7.41 0.35 0.35
C ILE A 117 -6.27 0.24 1.34
N THR A 118 -6.49 -0.43 2.47
CA THR A 118 -5.39 -0.89 3.33
C THR A 118 -5.10 -2.32 2.92
N GLN A 119 -3.88 -2.56 2.43
CA GLN A 119 -3.49 -3.80 1.78
C GLN A 119 -2.40 -4.52 2.56
N GLY A 120 -2.63 -5.77 2.92
CA GLY A 120 -1.61 -6.59 3.56
C GLY A 120 -2.15 -7.44 4.69
N ALA A 121 -1.30 -8.36 5.16
CA ALA A 121 -1.64 -9.36 6.17
C ALA A 121 -1.09 -9.06 7.57
N GLY A 122 -0.44 -7.92 7.75
CA GLY A 122 0.19 -7.53 9.03
C GLY A 122 -0.63 -6.52 9.82
N SER A 123 0.04 -5.54 10.41
CA SER A 123 -0.59 -4.53 11.26
C SER A 123 -1.37 -3.46 10.51
N VAL A 124 -1.35 -3.47 9.20
CA VAL A 124 -1.99 -2.44 8.37
C VAL A 124 -3.51 -2.36 8.59
N SER A 125 -4.16 -3.47 8.97
CA SER A 125 -5.59 -3.46 9.26
C SER A 125 -5.94 -2.56 10.45
N ALA A 126 -5.01 -2.36 11.38
CA ALA A 126 -5.20 -1.43 12.49
C ALA A 126 -5.31 0.02 12.00
N VAL A 127 -4.61 0.35 10.92
CA VAL A 127 -4.71 1.67 10.28
C VAL A 127 -6.12 1.86 9.72
N CYS A 128 -6.66 0.82 9.07
CA CYS A 128 -8.02 0.85 8.53
C CYS A 128 -9.05 1.15 9.64
N GLU A 129 -8.95 0.48 10.77
CA GLU A 129 -9.86 0.70 11.89
C GLU A 129 -9.80 2.13 12.41
N LYS A 130 -8.61 2.69 12.53
CA LYS A 130 -8.43 4.08 12.97
C LYS A 130 -9.04 5.08 11.98
N ILE A 131 -8.87 4.85 10.70
CA ILE A 131 -9.44 5.69 9.65
C ILE A 131 -10.96 5.59 9.68
N LYS A 132 -11.48 4.38 9.78
CA LYS A 132 -12.93 4.11 9.82
C LYS A 132 -13.62 4.88 10.93
N ASN A 133 -12.99 4.94 12.10
CA ASN A 133 -13.55 5.62 13.25
C ASN A 133 -13.61 7.15 13.09
N LYS A 134 -12.83 7.71 12.15
CA LYS A 134 -12.80 9.15 11.87
C LYS A 134 -13.67 9.55 10.68
N TRP A 135 -14.10 8.61 9.92
CA TRP A 135 -14.96 8.81 8.74
C TRP A 135 -16.42 8.48 9.11
#